data_a68c3a2ea21aabb0259972f088242435
#
_entry.id   a68c3a2ea21aabb0259972f088242435
#
_cell.length_a   1.000
_cell.length_b   1.000
_cell.length_c   1.000
_cell.angle_alpha   90.00
_cell.angle_beta   90.00
_cell.angle_gamma   90.00
#
_symmetry.space_group_name_H-M   'P 1'
#
loop_
_entity.id
_entity.type
_entity.pdbx_description
1 polymer ?
#
loop_
_entity_poly.entity_id
_entity_poly.type
_entity_poly.pdbx_seq_one_letter_code
_entity_poly.pdbx_strand_id
1 'polypeptide(L)'
;ASSKLVEFIEKKLAKLDRVAEDATGVDVVLKLEKDDEKGNKVAVITLRLPGGDIRVEEQAHTFEEAIDNAKDVLKRQIEKRKDK
;
A
#
# COMPACT_ATOMS: atom_id res chain seq x y z
N ALA A 1 3.50 0.10 17.37
CA ALA A 1 4.27 -0.04 16.13
C ALA A 1 5.66 0.52 16.32
N SER A 2 6.66 -0.10 15.70
CA SER A 2 8.03 0.39 15.81
C SER A 2 8.21 1.63 14.92
N SER A 3 9.07 2.55 15.37
CA SER A 3 9.36 3.74 14.58
C SER A 3 10.01 3.39 13.23
N LYS A 4 10.74 2.29 13.19
CA LYS A 4 11.35 1.81 11.94
C LYS A 4 10.30 1.43 10.90
N LEU A 5 9.22 0.79 11.34
CA LEU A 5 8.13 0.41 10.45
C LEU A 5 7.40 1.64 9.93
N VAL A 6 7.16 2.62 10.78
CA VAL A 6 6.53 3.88 10.39
C VAL A 6 7.40 4.61 9.35
N GLU A 7 8.70 4.68 9.59
CA GLU A 7 9.63 5.30 8.64
C GLU A 7 9.64 4.57 7.30
N PHE A 8 9.60 3.24 7.33
CA PHE A 8 9.55 2.42 6.12
C PHE A 8 8.30 2.73 5.31
N ILE A 9 7.15 2.78 5.98
CA ILE A 9 5.87 3.09 5.33
C ILE A 9 5.92 4.48 4.70
N GLU A 10 6.40 5.46 5.45
CA GLU A 10 6.48 6.84 4.96
C GLU A 10 7.38 6.96 3.72
N LYS A 11 8.53 6.28 3.72
CA LYS A 11 9.43 6.29 2.57
C LYS A 11 8.80 5.65 1.34
N LYS A 12 8.11 4.54 1.53
CA LYS A 12 7.47 3.83 0.42
C LYS A 12 6.30 4.63 -0.14
N LEU A 13 5.51 5.24 0.73
CA LEU A 13 4.35 6.02 0.30
C LEU A 13 4.74 7.37 -0.32
N ALA A 14 5.87 7.94 0.08
CA ALA A 14 6.35 9.18 -0.52
C ALA A 14 6.58 9.04 -2.03
N LYS A 15 6.96 7.86 -2.47
CA LYS A 15 7.13 7.59 -3.91
C LYS A 15 5.80 7.57 -4.65
N LEU A 16 4.73 7.23 -3.98
CA LEU A 16 3.38 7.20 -4.58
C LEU A 16 2.88 8.61 -4.87
N ASP A 17 3.27 9.59 -4.08
CA ASP A 17 2.89 10.99 -4.31
C ASP A 17 3.36 11.48 -5.67
N ARG A 18 4.50 10.99 -6.14
CA ARG A 18 5.04 11.36 -7.45
C ARG A 18 4.25 10.71 -8.60
N VAL A 19 3.67 9.55 -8.35
CA VAL A 19 2.92 8.80 -9.37
C VAL A 19 1.47 9.24 -9.39
N ALA A 20 0.92 9.60 -8.24
CA ALA A 20 -0.48 10.01 -8.10
C ALA A 20 -0.56 11.43 -7.56
N GLU A 21 -0.27 12.40 -8.41
CA GLU A 21 -0.25 13.81 -8.02
C GLU A 21 -1.61 14.35 -7.59
N ASP A 22 -2.67 13.75 -8.09
CA ASP A 22 -4.05 14.16 -7.77
C ASP A 22 -4.62 13.47 -6.54
N ALA A 23 -3.85 12.62 -5.88
CA ALA A 23 -4.31 11.92 -4.69
C ALA A 23 -4.55 12.91 -3.54
N THR A 24 -5.69 12.75 -2.86
CA THR A 24 -6.05 13.60 -1.72
C THR A 24 -5.60 13.02 -0.39
N GLY A 25 -5.21 11.74 -0.36
CA GLY A 25 -4.73 11.10 0.84
C GLY A 25 -4.45 9.63 0.62
N VAL A 26 -3.81 9.03 1.60
CA VAL A 26 -3.53 7.60 1.59
C VAL A 26 -3.76 7.05 3.00
N ASP A 27 -4.45 5.91 3.09
CA ASP A 27 -4.67 5.22 4.35
C ASP A 27 -3.96 3.87 4.30
N VAL A 28 -3.31 3.52 5.40
CA VAL A 28 -2.65 2.22 5.55
C VAL A 28 -3.21 1.55 6.79
N VAL A 29 -3.69 0.32 6.62
CA VAL A 29 -4.18 -0.50 7.73
C VAL A 29 -3.35 -1.77 7.77
N LEU A 30 -2.85 -2.11 8.95
CA LEU A 30 -2.09 -3.33 9.17
C LEU A 30 -2.92 -4.26 10.01
N LYS A 31 -3.04 -5.52 9.56
CA LYS A 31 -3.84 -6.53 10.24
C LYS A 31 -3.03 -7.79 10.48
N LEU A 32 -3.43 -8.55 11.49
CA LEU A 32 -2.91 -9.88 11.73
C LEU A 32 -4.01 -10.89 11.39
N GLU A 33 -3.67 -11.83 10.54
CA GLU A 33 -4.56 -12.91 10.16
C GLU A 33 -3.98 -14.23 10.68
N LYS A 34 -4.66 -15.34 10.43
CA LYS A 34 -4.14 -16.66 10.75
C LYS A 34 -2.91 -16.92 9.89
N ASP A 35 -1.86 -17.48 10.51
CA ASP A 35 -0.66 -17.85 9.79
C ASP A 35 -0.96 -18.97 8.79
N ASP A 36 -0.63 -18.76 7.54
CA ASP A 36 -0.78 -19.75 6.48
C ASP A 36 0.42 -19.66 5.54
N GLU A 37 0.32 -20.27 4.35
CA GLU A 37 1.41 -20.30 3.38
C GLU A 37 1.85 -18.90 2.93
N LYS A 38 0.94 -17.94 2.97
CA LYS A 38 1.23 -16.56 2.55
C LYS A 38 1.75 -15.70 3.70
N GLY A 39 1.68 -16.21 4.94
CA GLY A 39 2.04 -15.46 6.13
C GLY A 39 0.81 -14.96 6.87
N ASN A 40 1.03 -14.20 7.93
CA ASN A 40 -0.07 -13.71 8.77
C ASN A 40 -0.14 -12.18 8.84
N LYS A 41 0.72 -11.48 8.12
CA LYS A 41 0.74 -10.01 8.12
C LYS A 41 0.04 -9.49 6.88
N VAL A 42 -0.97 -8.65 7.10
CA VAL A 42 -1.78 -8.08 6.01
C VAL A 42 -1.63 -6.57 6.00
N ALA A 43 -1.36 -6.00 4.84
CA ALA A 43 -1.32 -4.56 4.65
C ALA A 43 -2.42 -4.16 3.67
N VAL A 44 -3.25 -3.20 4.06
CA VAL A 44 -4.29 -2.64 3.20
C VAL A 44 -3.94 -1.17 2.96
N ILE A 45 -3.74 -0.82 1.71
CA ILE A 45 -3.44 0.56 1.33
C ILE A 45 -4.60 1.08 0.49
N THR A 46 -5.18 2.18 0.93
CA THR A 46 -6.25 2.85 0.19
C THR A 46 -5.75 4.23 -0.25
N LEU A 47 -5.69 4.43 -1.55
CA LEU A 47 -5.30 5.72 -2.12
C LEU A 47 -6.56 6.46 -2.52
N ARG A 48 -6.73 7.66 -1.96
CA ARG A 48 -7.92 8.48 -2.21
C ARG A 48 -7.68 9.38 -3.41
N LEU A 49 -8.51 9.20 -4.42
CA LEU A 49 -8.43 9.95 -5.67
C LEU A 49 -9.77 10.61 -5.97
N PRO A 50 -9.77 11.78 -6.64
CA PRO A 50 -11.02 12.49 -6.95
C PRO A 50 -12.00 11.66 -7.77
N GLY A 51 -11.50 10.79 -8.65
CA GLY A 51 -12.37 9.98 -9.50
C GLY A 51 -12.75 8.64 -8.92
N GLY A 52 -12.30 8.32 -7.70
CA GLY A 52 -12.56 7.03 -7.06
C GLY A 52 -11.32 6.48 -6.38
N ASP A 53 -11.51 5.86 -5.24
CA ASP A 53 -10.38 5.34 -4.45
C ASP A 53 -9.86 4.03 -5.02
N ILE A 54 -8.56 3.81 -4.84
CA ILE A 54 -7.93 2.53 -5.17
C ILE A 54 -7.55 1.86 -3.86
N ARG A 55 -8.03 0.64 -3.66
CA ARG A 55 -7.72 -0.14 -2.47
C ARG A 55 -6.97 -1.40 -2.85
N VAL A 56 -5.85 -1.65 -2.17
CA VAL A 56 -5.01 -2.82 -2.39
C VAL A 56 -4.80 -3.52 -1.06
N GLU A 57 -4.96 -4.83 -1.05
CA GLU A 57 -4.71 -5.66 0.13
C GLU A 57 -3.73 -6.76 -0.23
N GLU A 58 -2.65 -6.88 0.56
CA GLU A 58 -1.62 -7.90 0.34
C GLU A 58 -1.27 -8.57 1.66
N GLN A 59 -0.97 -9.85 1.59
CA GLN A 59 -0.60 -10.68 2.73
C GLN A 59 0.81 -11.21 2.54
N ALA A 60 1.61 -11.18 3.61
CA ALA A 60 2.99 -11.64 3.57
C ALA A 60 3.43 -12.10 4.96
N HIS A 61 4.67 -12.55 5.07
CA HIS A 61 5.23 -13.00 6.34
C HIS A 61 5.68 -11.85 7.24
N THR A 62 5.93 -10.68 6.65
CA THR A 62 6.27 -9.46 7.40
C THR A 62 5.44 -8.30 6.90
N PHE A 63 5.27 -7.29 7.74
CA PHE A 63 4.55 -6.08 7.33
C PHE A 63 5.31 -5.34 6.22
N GLU A 64 6.64 -5.31 6.31
CA GLU A 64 7.46 -4.65 5.29
C GLU A 64 7.22 -5.27 3.91
N GLU A 65 7.20 -6.59 3.84
CA GLU A 65 6.95 -7.31 2.60
C GLU A 65 5.53 -7.07 2.11
N ALA A 66 4.54 -7.10 3.00
CA ALA A 66 3.15 -6.85 2.63
C ALA A 66 2.97 -5.44 2.08
N ILE A 67 3.59 -4.45 2.71
CA ILE A 67 3.53 -3.05 2.27
C ILE A 67 4.20 -2.89 0.92
N ASP A 68 5.35 -3.51 0.74
CA ASP A 68 6.11 -3.42 -0.51
C ASP A 68 5.31 -4.02 -1.66
N ASN A 69 4.70 -5.18 -1.44
CA ASN A 69 3.86 -5.83 -2.44
C ASN A 69 2.62 -4.98 -2.76
N ALA A 70 1.97 -4.46 -1.74
CA ALA A 70 0.79 -3.61 -1.91
C ALA A 70 1.14 -2.33 -2.68
N LYS A 71 2.28 -1.73 -2.37
CA LYS A 71 2.75 -0.54 -3.07
C LYS A 71 2.96 -0.81 -4.55
N ASP A 72 3.57 -1.95 -4.89
CA ASP A 72 3.82 -2.30 -6.28
C ASP A 72 2.51 -2.49 -7.05
N VAL A 73 1.55 -3.18 -6.46
CA VAL A 73 0.23 -3.37 -7.07
C VAL A 73 -0.47 -2.03 -7.25
N LEU A 74 -0.40 -1.18 -6.22
CA LEU A 74 -1.02 0.14 -6.26
C LEU A 74 -0.41 1.00 -7.37
N LYS A 75 0.91 0.96 -7.50
CA LYS A 75 1.61 1.70 -8.55
C LYS A 75 1.16 1.25 -9.93
N ARG A 76 1.02 -0.05 -10.15
CA ARG A 76 0.54 -0.60 -11.43
C ARG A 76 -0.88 -0.13 -11.72
N GLN A 77 -1.74 -0.11 -10.71
CA GLN A 77 -3.12 0.36 -10.86
C GLN A 77 -3.15 1.83 -11.27
N ILE A 78 -2.30 2.65 -10.67
CA ILE A 78 -2.22 4.07 -11.00
C ILE A 78 -1.74 4.26 -12.43
N GLU A 79 -0.68 3.56 -12.83
CA GLU A 79 -0.14 3.63 -14.18
C GLU A 79 -1.16 3.20 -15.22
N LYS A 80 -1.93 2.17 -14.92
CA LYS A 80 -2.98 1.67 -15.79
C LYS A 80 -4.08 2.72 -15.99
N ARG A 81 -4.39 3.51 -14.96
CA ARG A 81 -5.38 4.58 -15.07
C ARG A 81 -4.91 5.72 -15.98
N LYS A 82 -3.59 5.96 -15.98
CA LYS A 82 -3.00 7.04 -16.81
C LYS A 82 -2.93 6.68 -18.28
N ASP A 83 -3.00 5.41 -18.59
CA ASP A 83 -2.82 4.89 -19.96
C ASP A 83 -4.10 4.87 -20.77
N LYS A 84 -4.94 5.81 -20.57
CA LYS A 84 -6.15 5.91 -21.38
C LYS A 84 -5.92 6.70 -22.63
#